data_49d90eb62132b96bd1850d6d0a0aa73f
#
_entry.id   49d90eb62132b96bd1850d6d0a0aa73f
#
_cell.length_a   1.000
_cell.length_b   1.000
_cell.length_c   1.000
_cell.angle_alpha   90.00
_cell.angle_beta   90.00
_cell.angle_gamma   90.00
#
_symmetry.space_group_name_H-M   'P 1'
#
loop_
_entity.id
_entity.type
_entity.pdbx_description
1 polymer ?
#
loop_
_entity_poly.entity_id
_entity_poly.type
_entity_poly.pdbx_seq_one_letter_code
_entity_poly.pdbx_strand_id
1 'polypeptide(L)' 'MEKMYGISYDRLWKLLIDKHMMKKDLQKASSLSSNVITKMGKGESVTLESLAKICIALQCGLSDIVEIHVEEV' A
#
# COMPACT_ATOMS: atom_id res chain seq x y z
N MET A 1 5.70 12.08 21.06
CA MET A 1 6.47 10.84 21.04
C MET A 1 6.95 10.55 19.61
N GLU A 2 8.21 10.29 19.45
CA GLU A 2 8.77 10.07 18.14
C GLU A 2 8.42 8.71 17.57
N LYS A 3 8.24 8.67 16.25
CA LYS A 3 8.03 7.41 15.56
C LYS A 3 9.32 6.60 15.54
N MET A 4 9.22 5.33 15.90
CA MET A 4 10.34 4.40 15.85
C MET A 4 10.25 3.52 14.59
N TYR A 5 9.33 3.81 13.71
CA TYR A 5 9.12 3.05 12.49
C TYR A 5 8.59 3.93 11.38
N GLY A 6 8.75 3.48 10.16
CA GLY A 6 8.16 4.10 8.99
C GLY A 6 7.46 3.07 8.14
N ILE A 7 6.41 3.48 7.44
CA ILE A 7 5.67 2.62 6.52
C ILE A 7 5.94 3.09 5.10
N SER A 8 6.28 2.16 4.22
CA SER A 8 6.53 2.46 2.81
C SER A 8 5.65 1.58 1.92
N TYR A 9 5.03 2.21 0.92
CA TYR A 9 4.26 1.50 -0.10
C TYR A 9 4.97 1.59 -1.46
N ASP A 10 6.25 1.89 -1.47
CA ASP A 10 7.01 2.04 -2.71
C ASP A 10 6.95 0.78 -3.57
N ARG A 11 6.95 -0.38 -2.93
CA ARG A 11 6.85 -1.64 -3.66
C ARG A 11 5.52 -1.76 -4.40
N LEU A 12 4.44 -1.27 -3.77
CA LEU A 12 3.12 -1.25 -4.40
C LEU A 12 3.12 -0.34 -5.63
N TRP A 13 3.70 0.86 -5.50
CA TRP A 13 3.73 1.81 -6.62
C TRP A 13 4.53 1.25 -7.78
N LYS A 14 5.64 0.59 -7.51
CA LYS A 14 6.44 -0.08 -8.54
C LYS A 14 5.65 -1.20 -9.21
N LEU A 15 4.93 -1.98 -8.42
CA LEU A 15 4.12 -3.08 -8.94
C LEU A 15 3.03 -2.56 -9.87
N LEU A 16 2.40 -1.44 -9.52
CA LEU A 16 1.40 -0.82 -10.39
C LEU A 16 2.01 -0.38 -11.72
N ILE A 17 3.21 0.21 -11.68
CA ILE A 17 3.91 0.61 -12.89
C ILE A 17 4.17 -0.60 -13.77
N ASP A 18 4.65 -1.69 -13.18
CA ASP A 18 4.92 -2.93 -13.92
C ASP A 18 3.66 -3.50 -14.56
N LYS A 19 2.51 -3.31 -13.91
CA LYS A 19 1.23 -3.80 -14.42
C LYS A 19 0.50 -2.78 -15.29
N HIS A 20 1.12 -1.63 -15.54
CA HIS A 20 0.51 -0.54 -16.31
C HIS A 20 -0.80 -0.06 -15.71
N MET A 21 -0.86 0.01 -14.37
CA MET A 21 -2.03 0.44 -13.64
C MET A 21 -1.80 1.80 -12.98
N MET A 22 -2.84 2.60 -12.94
CA MET A 22 -2.86 3.85 -12.18
C MET A 22 -3.51 3.60 -10.82
N LYS A 23 -3.35 4.56 -9.89
CA LYS A 23 -3.97 4.43 -8.57
C LYS A 23 -5.48 4.27 -8.65
N LYS A 24 -6.14 4.93 -9.59
CA LYS A 24 -7.59 4.78 -9.78
C LYS A 24 -7.95 3.37 -10.22
N ASP A 25 -7.10 2.72 -11.00
CA ASP A 25 -7.33 1.33 -11.41
C ASP A 25 -7.23 0.39 -10.21
N LEU A 26 -6.26 0.63 -9.35
CA LEU A 26 -6.11 -0.12 -8.10
C LEU A 26 -7.34 0.07 -7.21
N GLN A 27 -7.82 1.30 -7.09
CA GLN A 27 -9.00 1.58 -6.29
C GLN A 27 -10.20 0.76 -6.76
N LYS A 28 -10.43 0.72 -8.07
CA LYS A 28 -11.53 -0.05 -8.64
C LYS A 28 -11.34 -1.55 -8.42
N ALA A 29 -10.15 -2.05 -8.70
CA ALA A 29 -9.87 -3.48 -8.61
C ALA A 29 -9.99 -4.01 -7.19
N SER A 30 -9.62 -3.21 -6.21
CA SER A 30 -9.61 -3.61 -4.80
C SER A 30 -10.89 -3.21 -4.06
N SER A 31 -11.77 -2.45 -4.69
CA SER A 31 -13.01 -1.95 -4.09
C SER A 31 -12.74 -1.07 -2.86
N LEU A 32 -11.61 -0.40 -2.81
CA LEU A 32 -11.27 0.51 -1.72
C LEU A 32 -11.78 1.91 -2.00
N SER A 33 -11.96 2.70 -0.93
CA SER A 33 -12.34 4.09 -1.07
C SER A 33 -11.15 4.93 -1.50
N SER A 34 -11.41 6.10 -2.08
CA SER A 34 -10.35 7.04 -2.45
C SER A 34 -9.55 7.51 -1.24
N ASN A 35 -10.18 7.56 -0.05
CA ASN A 35 -9.50 7.96 1.18
C ASN A 35 -8.35 7.01 1.52
N VAL A 36 -8.58 5.71 1.36
CA VAL A 36 -7.54 4.70 1.65
C VAL A 36 -6.35 4.90 0.71
N ILE A 37 -6.61 5.06 -0.58
CA ILE A 37 -5.54 5.25 -1.56
C ILE A 37 -4.79 6.56 -1.28
N THR A 38 -5.49 7.62 -0.91
CA THR A 38 -4.88 8.90 -0.56
C THR A 38 -3.96 8.75 0.66
N LYS A 39 -4.41 8.05 1.70
CA LYS A 39 -3.60 7.80 2.88
C LYS A 39 -2.33 7.04 2.53
N MET A 40 -2.44 6.04 1.69
CA MET A 40 -1.28 5.27 1.25
C MET A 40 -0.31 6.15 0.47
N GLY A 41 -0.82 7.07 -0.34
CA GLY A 41 0.03 8.03 -1.05
C GLY A 41 0.81 8.93 -0.12
N LYS A 42 0.32 9.14 1.10
CA LYS A 42 0.99 9.95 2.12
C LYS A 42 1.88 9.11 3.05
N GLY A 43 1.95 7.81 2.85
CA GLY A 43 2.71 6.93 3.73
C GLY A 43 2.04 6.66 5.06
N GLU A 44 0.73 6.89 5.16
CA GLU A 44 -0.01 6.66 6.39
C GLU A 44 -0.46 5.20 6.50
N SER A 45 -0.68 4.75 7.71
CA SER A 45 -1.12 3.38 7.93
C SER A 45 -2.58 3.19 7.50
N VAL A 46 -2.86 2.00 6.98
CA VAL A 46 -4.22 1.60 6.62
C VAL A 46 -4.47 0.24 7.26
N THR A 47 -5.73 -0.20 7.25
CA THR A 47 -6.05 -1.47 7.89
C THR A 47 -5.47 -2.66 7.13
N LEU A 48 -5.21 -3.74 7.86
CA LEU A 48 -4.73 -4.97 7.24
C LEU A 48 -5.77 -5.51 6.24
N GLU A 49 -7.05 -5.31 6.52
CA GLU A 49 -8.11 -5.70 5.60
C GLU A 49 -7.99 -4.98 4.26
N SER A 50 -7.68 -3.68 4.29
CA SER A 50 -7.45 -2.92 3.06
C SER A 50 -6.28 -3.49 2.27
N LEU A 51 -5.20 -3.82 2.97
CA LEU A 51 -4.02 -4.41 2.33
C LEU A 51 -4.34 -5.79 1.74
N ALA A 52 -5.17 -6.57 2.44
CA ALA A 52 -5.59 -7.88 1.93
C ALA A 52 -6.38 -7.74 0.64
N LYS A 53 -7.26 -6.76 0.55
CA LYS A 53 -8.02 -6.51 -0.68
C LYS A 53 -7.10 -6.17 -1.85
N ILE A 54 -6.05 -5.41 -1.60
CA ILE A 54 -5.06 -5.09 -2.62
C ILE A 54 -4.31 -6.35 -3.06
N CYS A 55 -3.89 -7.17 -2.10
CA CYS A 55 -3.19 -8.42 -2.41
C CYS A 55 -4.04 -9.34 -3.27
N ILE A 56 -5.32 -9.45 -2.94
CA ILE A 56 -6.24 -10.28 -3.73
C ILE A 56 -6.39 -9.71 -5.14
N ALA A 57 -6.57 -8.39 -5.26
CA ALA A 57 -6.76 -7.74 -6.55
C ALA A 57 -5.54 -7.88 -7.46
N LEU A 58 -4.34 -7.82 -6.88
CA LEU A 58 -3.09 -7.88 -7.65
C LEU A 58 -2.46 -9.26 -7.65
N GLN A 59 -3.06 -10.23 -6.96
CA GLN A 59 -2.58 -11.61 -6.86
C GLN A 59 -1.13 -11.64 -6.36
N CYS A 60 -0.89 -10.98 -5.23
CA CYS A 60 0.45 -10.88 -4.65
C CYS A 60 0.39 -11.05 -3.14
N GLY A 61 1.55 -11.08 -2.51
CA GLY A 61 1.67 -11.18 -1.06
C GLY A 61 1.81 -9.80 -0.42
N LEU A 62 1.68 -9.76 0.90
CA LEU A 62 1.79 -8.52 1.65
C LEU A 62 3.16 -7.87 1.48
N SER A 63 4.22 -8.66 1.46
CA SER A 63 5.58 -8.15 1.31
C SER A 63 5.85 -7.53 -0.06
N ASP A 64 4.97 -7.79 -1.03
CA ASP A 64 5.10 -7.20 -2.37
C ASP A 64 4.55 -5.78 -2.44
N ILE A 65 3.81 -5.34 -1.41
CA ILE A 65 3.13 -4.06 -1.44
C ILE A 65 3.49 -3.13 -0.29
N VAL A 66 4.00 -3.65 0.82
CA VAL A 66 4.28 -2.81 1.99
C VAL A 66 5.60 -3.22 2.62
N GLU A 67 6.27 -2.23 3.17
CA GLU A 67 7.52 -2.44 3.88
C GLU A 67 7.54 -1.60 5.15
N ILE A 68 8.01 -2.18 6.24
CA ILE A 68 8.13 -1.48 7.51
C ILE A 68 9.61 -1.23 7.78
N HIS A 69 9.95 0.02 7.96
CA HIS A 69 11.31 0.42 8.33
C HIS A 69 11.34 0.69 9.82
N VAL A 70 12.21 0.01 10.54
CA VAL A 70 12.36 0.20 11.98
C VAL A 70 13.63 1.01 12.21
N GLU A 71 13.48 2.12 12.93
CA GLU A 71 14.64 2.93 13.29
C GLU A 71 15.29 2.37 14.55
N GLU A 72 16.61 2.23 14.49
CA GLU A 72 17.38 1.88 15.67
C GLU A 72 17.70 3.13 16.47
N VAL A 73 17.53 3.03 17.77
CA VAL A 73 17.77 4.14 18.68
C VAL A 73 19.11 3.97 19.35
#